data_6faaa9074e7de57f4632f473c78ccc06
#
_entry.id   6faaa9074e7de57f4632f473c78ccc06
#
_cell.length_a   1.000
_cell.length_b   1.000
_cell.length_c   1.000
_cell.angle_alpha   90.00
_cell.angle_beta   90.00
_cell.angle_gamma   90.00
#
_symmetry.space_group_name_H-M   'P 1'
#
loop_
_entity.id
_entity.type
_entity.pdbx_description
1 polymer ?
#
loop_
_entity_poly.entity_id
_entity_poly.type
_entity_poly.pdbx_seq_one_letter_code
_entity_poly.pdbx_strand_id
1 'polypeptide(L)'
;MHPAIHHAGLLASVADCEKLTEMLTSVVSEKNGKPLIEKEGYRLTLIDGRLALAYSDEALLLVEIPMEVKTEHVHDLLAGWMKASGVKSFPSTASFKKLSEAEGDIKLVASMDMLPQKYAEMALSGMSEGFLLKDVQSLVTICFEKGELLVRAESFGSGDQAKRAFSEAASLYEGKTSGKFLAEFPEDVMLWLNTTVDGEKWCEALLQQPLVEEQLKQAELPVDFKKCITALKGEIALGISLSSRIPEVGLFAEVKDDAFFEELASVRAVLGLLGFQCRVDQGVFSLTNYQEGAVGLLKNAARVKDSEDKLFFLTLDMKSLQTATPFLSASESMAVGLLAAYIDEIQIYSSEVQSGCLAVKAVDKNTNILKQCVDLVKKMAADQ
;
A
#
# COMPACT_ATOMS: atom_id res chain seq x y z
N MET A 1 20.23 8.15 -24.34
CA MET A 1 20.01 7.18 -23.26
C MET A 1 20.71 5.90 -23.63
N HIS A 2 21.62 5.41 -22.83
CA HIS A 2 22.27 4.13 -23.06
C HIS A 2 21.23 3.03 -22.76
N PRO A 3 20.93 2.09 -23.66
CA PRO A 3 19.81 1.13 -23.49
C PRO A 3 20.02 0.05 -22.42
N ALA A 4 21.04 0.18 -21.59
CA ALA A 4 21.48 -0.92 -20.71
C ALA A 4 21.31 -0.68 -19.21
N ILE A 5 20.66 0.40 -18.75
CA ILE A 5 20.55 0.67 -17.32
C ILE A 5 19.08 0.88 -16.93
N HIS A 6 18.35 -0.23 -16.79
CA HIS A 6 17.09 -0.29 -16.06
C HIS A 6 17.41 -0.75 -14.61
N HIS A 7 18.03 0.12 -13.82
CA HIS A 7 18.43 -0.23 -12.47
C HIS A 7 17.89 0.77 -11.47
N ALA A 8 17.56 0.25 -10.29
CA ALA A 8 17.18 1.05 -9.16
C ALA A 8 18.37 1.91 -8.70
N GLY A 9 18.11 3.16 -8.39
CA GLY A 9 19.08 4.09 -7.84
C GLY A 9 18.48 4.88 -6.69
N LEU A 10 19.31 5.29 -5.75
CA LEU A 10 18.97 6.18 -4.65
C LEU A 10 19.72 7.49 -4.87
N LEU A 11 18.99 8.60 -4.86
CA LEU A 11 19.54 9.94 -4.78
C LEU A 11 19.09 10.57 -3.45
N ALA A 12 20.05 11.07 -2.66
CA ALA A 12 19.78 11.69 -1.38
C ALA A 12 20.58 12.98 -1.24
N SER A 13 20.10 13.92 -0.44
CA SER A 13 20.87 15.08 -0.02
C SER A 13 21.88 14.69 1.07
N VAL A 14 23.06 15.32 1.06
CA VAL A 14 24.09 15.14 2.07
C VAL A 14 24.01 16.30 3.06
N ALA A 15 23.74 16.00 4.32
CA ALA A 15 23.69 17.01 5.38
C ALA A 15 25.05 17.23 6.05
N ASP A 16 25.91 16.22 6.07
CA ASP A 16 27.23 16.24 6.69
C ASP A 16 28.15 15.28 5.93
N CYS A 17 28.98 15.84 5.04
CA CYS A 17 29.86 15.08 4.16
C CYS A 17 30.99 14.38 4.91
N GLU A 18 31.47 14.95 6.03
CA GLU A 18 32.54 14.34 6.82
C GLU A 18 32.06 13.08 7.51
N LYS A 19 30.93 13.14 8.20
CA LYS A 19 30.30 11.96 8.83
C LYS A 19 29.91 10.89 7.82
N LEU A 20 29.40 11.32 6.65
CA LEU A 20 29.09 10.39 5.55
C LEU A 20 30.37 9.67 5.09
N THR A 21 31.49 10.40 4.94
CA THR A 21 32.78 9.83 4.53
C THR A 21 33.30 8.82 5.56
N GLU A 22 33.22 9.14 6.83
CA GLU A 22 33.63 8.22 7.93
C GLU A 22 32.79 6.93 7.90
N MET A 23 31.46 7.08 7.82
CA MET A 23 30.54 5.94 7.74
C MET A 23 30.83 5.07 6.50
N LEU A 24 30.96 5.68 5.32
CA LEU A 24 31.21 4.95 4.08
C LEU A 24 32.57 4.27 4.06
N THR A 25 33.60 4.88 4.65
CA THR A 25 34.93 4.26 4.77
C THR A 25 34.87 2.98 5.62
N SER A 26 34.10 2.98 6.70
CA SER A 26 33.85 1.76 7.50
C SER A 26 33.11 0.70 6.70
N VAL A 27 31.97 1.06 6.07
CA VAL A 27 31.16 0.12 5.28
C VAL A 27 31.93 -0.47 4.10
N VAL A 28 32.70 0.35 3.39
CA VAL A 28 33.53 -0.11 2.26
C VAL A 28 34.59 -1.10 2.73
N SER A 29 35.21 -0.84 3.89
CA SER A 29 36.20 -1.73 4.49
C SER A 29 35.59 -3.08 4.91
N GLU A 30 34.42 -3.06 5.55
CA GLU A 30 33.73 -4.26 6.01
C GLU A 30 33.17 -5.14 4.86
N LYS A 31 32.80 -4.54 3.76
CA LYS A 31 32.13 -5.20 2.60
C LYS A 31 33.07 -5.46 1.43
N ASN A 32 34.38 -5.53 1.64
CA ASN A 32 35.38 -5.73 0.57
C ASN A 32 35.21 -4.74 -0.61
N GLY A 33 34.74 -3.53 -0.32
CA GLY A 33 34.58 -2.48 -1.31
C GLY A 33 35.92 -1.93 -1.81
N LYS A 34 35.91 -1.31 -2.98
CA LYS A 34 37.07 -0.59 -3.49
C LYS A 34 37.29 0.70 -2.71
N PRO A 35 38.54 1.13 -2.49
CA PRO A 35 38.82 2.42 -1.86
C PRO A 35 38.07 3.57 -2.55
N LEU A 36 37.71 4.59 -1.77
CA LEU A 36 37.13 5.83 -2.29
C LEU A 36 38.08 6.49 -3.30
N ILE A 37 37.58 6.80 -4.47
CA ILE A 37 38.29 7.54 -5.51
C ILE A 37 37.79 8.97 -5.48
N GLU A 38 38.71 9.92 -5.25
CA GLU A 38 38.42 11.35 -5.30
C GLU A 38 38.49 11.84 -6.76
N LYS A 39 37.47 12.53 -7.20
CA LYS A 39 37.34 13.19 -8.49
C LYS A 39 37.00 14.66 -8.26
N GLU A 40 37.04 15.48 -9.30
CA GLU A 40 36.70 16.90 -9.23
C GLU A 40 35.30 17.13 -8.62
N GLY A 41 35.26 17.45 -7.32
CA GLY A 41 34.04 17.82 -6.62
C GLY A 41 33.13 16.65 -6.15
N TYR A 42 33.57 15.39 -6.27
CA TYR A 42 32.84 14.24 -5.76
C TYR A 42 33.77 13.06 -5.46
N ARG A 43 33.29 12.14 -4.61
CA ARG A 43 33.96 10.89 -4.25
C ARG A 43 33.13 9.72 -4.73
N LEU A 44 33.76 8.66 -5.20
CA LEU A 44 33.07 7.46 -5.70
C LEU A 44 33.73 6.18 -5.23
N THR A 45 32.93 5.13 -5.11
CA THR A 45 33.39 3.77 -4.81
C THR A 45 32.46 2.73 -5.42
N LEU A 46 32.95 1.48 -5.45
CA LEU A 46 32.18 0.28 -5.81
C LEU A 46 32.14 -0.65 -4.61
N ILE A 47 30.95 -1.04 -4.19
CA ILE A 47 30.69 -1.99 -3.11
C ILE A 47 30.28 -3.32 -3.74
N ASP A 48 30.97 -4.41 -3.39
CA ASP A 48 30.73 -5.79 -3.89
C ASP A 48 30.67 -5.91 -5.43
N GLY A 49 31.23 -4.94 -6.15
CA GLY A 49 31.19 -4.89 -7.62
C GLY A 49 29.80 -4.71 -8.23
N ARG A 50 28.76 -4.51 -7.41
CA ARG A 50 27.36 -4.37 -7.85
C ARG A 50 26.74 -3.02 -7.52
N LEU A 51 27.20 -2.36 -6.46
CA LEU A 51 26.70 -1.06 -6.07
C LEU A 51 27.74 0.01 -6.35
N ALA A 52 27.40 0.95 -7.22
CA ALA A 52 28.20 2.15 -7.43
C ALA A 52 27.67 3.28 -6.57
N LEU A 53 28.54 3.91 -5.83
CA LEU A 53 28.24 5.03 -4.96
C LEU A 53 29.08 6.22 -5.36
N ALA A 54 28.44 7.38 -5.55
CA ALA A 54 29.11 8.67 -5.74
C ALA A 54 28.46 9.71 -4.82
N TYR A 55 29.26 10.58 -4.20
CA TYR A 55 28.75 11.64 -3.35
C TYR A 55 29.59 12.90 -3.40
N SER A 56 28.95 14.02 -3.15
CA SER A 56 29.54 15.36 -2.99
C SER A 56 29.09 15.94 -1.65
N ASP A 57 29.38 17.20 -1.41
CA ASP A 57 28.89 17.92 -0.23
C ASP A 57 27.36 18.14 -0.26
N GLU A 58 26.72 17.99 -1.43
CA GLU A 58 25.30 18.27 -1.60
C GLU A 58 24.46 17.01 -1.85
N ALA A 59 25.01 16.01 -2.53
CA ALA A 59 24.26 14.88 -3.02
C ALA A 59 25.00 13.54 -2.89
N LEU A 60 24.24 12.49 -2.60
CA LEU A 60 24.63 11.09 -2.63
C LEU A 60 23.85 10.37 -3.72
N LEU A 61 24.54 9.66 -4.58
CA LEU A 61 23.96 8.78 -5.60
C LEU A 61 24.44 7.36 -5.38
N LEU A 62 23.49 6.42 -5.20
CA LEU A 62 23.75 4.99 -5.12
C LEU A 62 23.01 4.30 -6.27
N VAL A 63 23.70 3.47 -7.05
CA VAL A 63 23.12 2.80 -8.22
C VAL A 63 23.56 1.35 -8.27
N GLU A 64 22.63 0.45 -8.53
CA GLU A 64 22.96 -0.93 -8.84
C GLU A 64 23.52 -1.03 -10.26
N ILE A 65 24.60 -1.82 -10.42
CA ILE A 65 25.29 -2.00 -11.69
C ILE A 65 25.14 -3.45 -12.14
N PRO A 66 24.76 -3.70 -13.42
CA PRO A 66 24.80 -5.05 -13.97
C PRO A 66 26.23 -5.61 -13.94
N MET A 67 26.33 -6.91 -13.68
CA MET A 67 27.63 -7.62 -13.62
C MET A 67 28.44 -7.54 -14.92
N GLU A 68 27.83 -7.15 -16.03
CA GLU A 68 28.46 -7.10 -17.36
C GLU A 68 29.13 -5.75 -17.66
N VAL A 69 28.94 -4.73 -16.79
CA VAL A 69 29.48 -3.38 -17.05
C VAL A 69 30.88 -3.25 -16.49
N LYS A 70 31.84 -2.86 -17.34
CA LYS A 70 33.21 -2.60 -16.92
C LYS A 70 33.30 -1.42 -15.96
N THR A 71 34.10 -1.54 -14.90
CA THR A 71 34.30 -0.53 -13.85
C THR A 71 34.59 0.88 -14.40
N GLU A 72 35.36 0.99 -15.49
CA GLU A 72 35.71 2.27 -16.10
C GLU A 72 34.47 3.00 -16.66
N HIS A 73 33.54 2.28 -17.31
CA HIS A 73 32.30 2.84 -17.81
C HIS A 73 31.37 3.30 -16.68
N VAL A 74 31.43 2.63 -15.52
CA VAL A 74 30.65 3.05 -14.34
C VAL A 74 31.12 4.40 -13.83
N HIS A 75 32.44 4.61 -13.76
CA HIS A 75 33.00 5.88 -13.32
C HIS A 75 32.59 7.03 -14.24
N ASP A 76 32.61 6.80 -15.55
CA ASP A 76 32.23 7.83 -16.53
C ASP A 76 30.72 8.15 -16.45
N LEU A 77 29.88 7.13 -16.24
CA LEU A 77 28.44 7.31 -16.04
C LEU A 77 28.13 8.10 -14.77
N LEU A 78 28.71 7.71 -13.63
CA LEU A 78 28.54 8.44 -12.37
C LEU A 78 29.04 9.87 -12.48
N ALA A 79 30.19 10.08 -13.12
CA ALA A 79 30.73 11.41 -13.38
C ALA A 79 29.77 12.26 -14.23
N GLY A 80 29.19 11.66 -15.26
CA GLY A 80 28.19 12.31 -16.09
C GLY A 80 26.94 12.72 -15.31
N TRP A 81 26.48 11.87 -14.39
CA TRP A 81 25.32 12.17 -13.57
C TRP A 81 25.60 13.20 -12.47
N MET A 82 26.73 13.11 -11.79
CA MET A 82 27.13 14.07 -10.76
C MET A 82 27.39 15.48 -11.33
N LYS A 83 27.81 15.57 -12.59
CA LYS A 83 28.04 16.84 -13.32
C LYS A 83 26.85 17.28 -14.16
N ALA A 84 25.75 16.53 -14.16
CA ALA A 84 24.58 16.87 -14.98
C ALA A 84 23.99 18.21 -14.55
N SER A 85 24.02 19.17 -15.45
CA SER A 85 23.44 20.49 -15.27
C SER A 85 22.64 20.90 -16.51
N GLY A 86 21.60 21.69 -16.34
CA GLY A 86 20.84 22.29 -17.43
C GLY A 86 19.42 21.73 -17.61
N VAL A 87 18.74 22.21 -18.66
CA VAL A 87 17.30 22.03 -18.93
C VAL A 87 16.86 20.56 -19.12
N LYS A 88 17.79 19.66 -19.39
CA LYS A 88 17.52 18.21 -19.58
C LYS A 88 17.92 17.36 -18.37
N SER A 89 18.29 17.98 -17.25
CA SER A 89 18.63 17.27 -16.02
C SER A 89 17.38 16.85 -15.26
N PHE A 90 17.49 15.84 -14.39
CA PHE A 90 16.38 15.40 -13.53
C PHE A 90 15.74 16.56 -12.74
N PRO A 91 16.48 17.53 -12.15
CA PRO A 91 15.92 18.72 -11.49
C PRO A 91 14.97 19.55 -12.35
N SER A 92 15.07 19.50 -13.67
CA SER A 92 14.16 20.24 -14.57
C SER A 92 12.87 19.48 -14.90
N THR A 93 12.70 18.26 -14.40
CA THR A 93 11.51 17.44 -14.67
C THR A 93 10.37 17.76 -13.70
N ALA A 94 9.13 17.52 -14.15
CA ALA A 94 7.94 17.61 -13.29
C ALA A 94 8.03 16.66 -12.08
N SER A 95 8.63 15.48 -12.26
CA SER A 95 8.85 14.48 -11.22
C SER A 95 9.75 14.99 -10.11
N PHE A 96 10.86 15.65 -10.46
CA PHE A 96 11.76 16.24 -9.46
C PHE A 96 11.09 17.40 -8.73
N LYS A 97 10.30 18.21 -9.43
CA LYS A 97 9.56 19.30 -8.81
C LYS A 97 8.60 18.74 -7.74
N LYS A 98 7.79 17.74 -8.07
CA LYS A 98 6.93 17.05 -7.09
C LYS A 98 7.74 16.44 -5.94
N LEU A 99 8.86 15.79 -6.23
CA LEU A 99 9.75 15.20 -5.21
C LEU A 99 10.32 16.26 -4.27
N SER A 100 10.72 17.43 -4.78
CA SER A 100 11.29 18.52 -3.98
C SER A 100 10.24 19.20 -3.09
N GLU A 101 9.01 19.34 -3.59
CA GLU A 101 7.89 19.97 -2.88
C GLU A 101 7.24 19.04 -1.84
N ALA A 102 7.40 17.72 -1.99
CA ALA A 102 6.82 16.75 -1.07
C ALA A 102 7.45 16.84 0.32
N GLU A 103 6.64 16.58 1.34
CA GLU A 103 7.08 16.45 2.73
C GLU A 103 7.30 14.97 3.07
N GLY A 104 8.35 14.66 3.83
CA GLY A 104 8.68 13.31 4.29
C GLY A 104 10.16 13.13 4.56
N ASP A 105 10.48 12.16 5.42
CA ASP A 105 11.86 11.82 5.78
C ASP A 105 12.56 11.07 4.65
N ILE A 106 11.81 10.21 3.94
CA ILE A 106 12.26 9.53 2.72
C ILE A 106 11.25 9.85 1.60
N LYS A 107 11.78 10.24 0.45
CA LYS A 107 10.97 10.58 -0.72
C LYS A 107 11.50 9.86 -1.95
N LEU A 108 10.63 9.17 -2.67
CA LEU A 108 10.94 8.38 -3.83
C LEU A 108 10.01 8.76 -4.99
N VAL A 109 10.56 8.87 -6.18
CA VAL A 109 9.78 8.97 -7.41
C VAL A 109 10.22 7.83 -8.33
N ALA A 110 9.25 7.08 -8.85
CA ALA A 110 9.50 6.00 -9.79
C ALA A 110 8.50 6.04 -10.94
N SER A 111 8.92 5.62 -12.12
CA SER A 111 8.00 5.33 -13.22
C SER A 111 7.35 3.97 -13.00
N MET A 112 6.06 3.85 -13.28
CA MET A 112 5.30 2.62 -13.05
C MET A 112 5.75 1.45 -13.95
N ASP A 113 6.43 1.72 -15.08
CA ASP A 113 7.02 0.69 -15.94
C ASP A 113 8.27 0.03 -15.32
N MET A 114 8.80 0.57 -14.22
CA MET A 114 9.88 -0.07 -13.44
C MET A 114 9.36 -1.18 -12.50
N LEU A 115 8.05 -1.31 -12.34
CA LEU A 115 7.48 -2.39 -11.52
C LEU A 115 7.84 -3.75 -12.09
N PRO A 116 8.18 -4.75 -11.23
CA PRO A 116 8.28 -6.13 -11.67
C PRO A 116 7.01 -6.57 -12.41
N GLN A 117 7.15 -7.39 -13.45
CA GLN A 117 6.07 -7.77 -14.37
C GLN A 117 4.79 -8.18 -13.64
N LYS A 118 4.89 -8.97 -12.57
CA LYS A 118 3.75 -9.41 -11.75
C LYS A 118 2.92 -8.22 -11.21
N TYR A 119 3.58 -7.18 -10.74
CA TYR A 119 2.89 -6.00 -10.19
C TYR A 119 2.44 -5.05 -11.31
N ALA A 120 3.17 -5.01 -12.43
CA ALA A 120 2.79 -4.27 -13.62
C ALA A 120 1.48 -4.80 -14.21
N GLU A 121 1.32 -6.12 -14.31
CA GLU A 121 0.09 -6.78 -14.76
C GLU A 121 -1.09 -6.48 -13.80
N MET A 122 -0.86 -6.51 -12.49
CA MET A 122 -1.88 -6.10 -11.52
C MET A 122 -2.27 -4.62 -11.65
N ALA A 123 -1.31 -3.73 -11.86
CA ALA A 123 -1.56 -2.30 -12.03
C ALA A 123 -2.31 -1.99 -13.33
N LEU A 124 -2.11 -2.80 -14.37
CA LEU A 124 -2.82 -2.68 -15.65
C LEU A 124 -4.22 -3.32 -15.60
N SER A 125 -4.47 -4.20 -14.65
CA SER A 125 -5.77 -4.86 -14.53
C SER A 125 -6.83 -3.82 -14.16
N GLY A 126 -7.83 -3.66 -15.02
CA GLY A 126 -8.89 -2.63 -14.86
C GLY A 126 -8.57 -1.26 -15.49
N MET A 127 -7.43 -1.11 -16.17
CA MET A 127 -7.13 0.09 -16.95
C MET A 127 -7.64 -0.03 -18.37
N SER A 128 -8.00 1.10 -18.99
CA SER A 128 -8.47 1.17 -20.36
C SER A 128 -7.42 0.69 -21.36
N GLU A 129 -7.88 0.14 -22.49
CA GLU A 129 -7.03 -0.31 -23.58
C GLU A 129 -6.13 0.83 -24.09
N GLY A 130 -4.83 0.55 -24.23
CA GLY A 130 -3.82 1.54 -24.66
C GLY A 130 -3.18 2.35 -23.54
N PHE A 131 -3.54 2.12 -22.27
CA PHE A 131 -2.83 2.69 -21.13
C PHE A 131 -1.39 2.15 -21.03
N LEU A 132 -0.43 3.03 -20.87
CA LEU A 132 0.99 2.69 -20.78
C LEU A 132 1.53 3.08 -19.40
N LEU A 133 2.06 2.13 -18.66
CA LEU A 133 2.65 2.36 -17.33
C LEU A 133 3.78 3.39 -17.35
N LYS A 134 4.53 3.52 -18.46
CA LYS A 134 5.58 4.53 -18.61
C LYS A 134 5.08 5.98 -18.57
N ASP A 135 3.77 6.20 -18.79
CA ASP A 135 3.16 7.54 -18.77
C ASP A 135 2.70 7.93 -17.36
N VAL A 136 2.81 6.99 -16.40
CA VAL A 136 2.47 7.20 -15.00
C VAL A 136 3.70 7.07 -14.12
N GLN A 137 3.81 7.98 -13.19
CA GLN A 137 4.83 8.00 -12.16
C GLN A 137 4.17 7.95 -10.79
N SER A 138 4.87 7.39 -9.82
CA SER A 138 4.46 7.38 -8.43
C SER A 138 5.47 8.12 -7.57
N LEU A 139 4.98 9.04 -6.75
CA LEU A 139 5.70 9.65 -5.64
C LEU A 139 5.34 8.89 -4.38
N VAL A 140 6.34 8.36 -3.69
CA VAL A 140 6.18 7.72 -2.39
C VAL A 140 6.92 8.54 -1.34
N THR A 141 6.25 8.87 -0.25
CA THR A 141 6.85 9.55 0.91
C THR A 141 6.70 8.70 2.15
N ILE A 142 7.73 8.65 2.96
CA ILE A 142 7.76 7.93 4.24
C ILE A 142 8.05 8.95 5.32
N CYS A 143 7.19 9.02 6.34
CA CYS A 143 7.35 9.90 7.49
C CYS A 143 7.41 9.06 8.77
N PHE A 144 8.42 9.32 9.58
CA PHE A 144 8.61 8.69 10.90
C PHE A 144 8.18 9.66 11.99
N GLU A 145 6.93 9.57 12.38
CA GLU A 145 6.34 10.47 13.38
C GLU A 145 6.37 9.87 14.80
N LYS A 146 5.87 10.62 15.78
CA LYS A 146 5.66 10.10 17.13
C LYS A 146 4.49 9.11 17.12
N GLY A 147 4.81 7.85 17.41
CA GLY A 147 3.81 6.79 17.48
C GLY A 147 3.22 6.37 16.14
N GLU A 148 3.74 6.86 15.00
CA GLU A 148 3.16 6.53 13.69
C GLU A 148 4.21 6.52 12.57
N LEU A 149 4.13 5.52 11.70
CA LEU A 149 4.79 5.45 10.40
C LEU A 149 3.76 5.70 9.32
N LEU A 150 3.99 6.70 8.48
CA LEU A 150 3.13 6.99 7.34
C LEU A 150 3.89 6.74 6.04
N VAL A 151 3.32 5.90 5.18
CA VAL A 151 3.78 5.69 3.80
C VAL A 151 2.67 6.18 2.88
N ARG A 152 2.91 7.30 2.20
CA ARG A 152 1.96 7.88 1.25
C ARG A 152 2.46 7.63 -0.16
N ALA A 153 1.57 7.22 -1.04
CA ALA A 153 1.83 7.06 -2.46
C ALA A 153 0.86 7.94 -3.25
N GLU A 154 1.38 8.68 -4.22
CA GLU A 154 0.60 9.48 -5.16
C GLU A 154 1.03 9.14 -6.58
N SER A 155 0.08 8.69 -7.40
CA SER A 155 0.30 8.44 -8.83
C SER A 155 -0.05 9.68 -9.64
N PHE A 156 0.77 10.03 -10.60
CA PHE A 156 0.55 11.17 -11.47
C PHE A 156 1.05 10.89 -12.89
N GLY A 157 0.42 11.54 -13.86
CA GLY A 157 0.78 11.43 -15.27
C GLY A 157 0.40 12.71 -16.02
N SER A 158 1.15 13.02 -17.08
CA SER A 158 0.95 14.23 -17.87
C SER A 158 0.15 14.02 -19.16
N GLY A 159 -0.05 12.78 -19.58
CA GLY A 159 -0.75 12.45 -20.83
C GLY A 159 -2.27 12.39 -20.66
N ASP A 160 -3.01 12.60 -21.76
CA ASP A 160 -4.48 12.51 -21.76
C ASP A 160 -4.96 11.09 -21.42
N GLN A 161 -4.18 10.06 -21.76
CA GLN A 161 -4.48 8.66 -21.41
C GLN A 161 -4.42 8.45 -19.89
N ALA A 162 -3.39 8.97 -19.20
CA ALA A 162 -3.30 8.88 -17.75
C ALA A 162 -4.47 9.58 -17.06
N LYS A 163 -4.83 10.79 -17.53
CA LYS A 163 -5.99 11.53 -16.99
C LYS A 163 -7.29 10.75 -17.18
N ARG A 164 -7.48 10.14 -18.37
CA ARG A 164 -8.67 9.32 -18.66
C ARG A 164 -8.72 8.12 -17.74
N ALA A 165 -7.62 7.36 -17.57
CA ALA A 165 -7.56 6.20 -16.69
C ALA A 165 -7.88 6.56 -15.24
N PHE A 166 -7.38 7.67 -14.72
CA PHE A 166 -7.72 8.15 -13.38
C PHE A 166 -9.20 8.54 -13.26
N SER A 167 -9.77 9.16 -14.30
CA SER A 167 -11.20 9.51 -14.33
C SER A 167 -12.10 8.26 -14.38
N GLU A 168 -11.72 7.26 -15.17
CA GLU A 168 -12.41 5.97 -15.25
C GLU A 168 -12.34 5.25 -13.90
N ALA A 169 -11.16 5.17 -13.27
CA ALA A 169 -10.99 4.60 -11.94
C ALA A 169 -11.82 5.35 -10.88
N ALA A 170 -11.88 6.68 -10.93
CA ALA A 170 -12.71 7.47 -10.02
C ALA A 170 -14.21 7.17 -10.18
N SER A 171 -14.64 6.85 -11.39
CA SER A 171 -16.05 6.55 -11.67
C SER A 171 -16.53 5.23 -11.06
N LEU A 172 -15.62 4.35 -10.61
CA LEU A 172 -15.99 3.10 -9.96
C LEU A 172 -16.56 3.30 -8.54
N TYR A 173 -16.36 4.48 -7.96
CA TYR A 173 -16.78 4.81 -6.60
C TYR A 173 -18.04 5.69 -6.62
N GLU A 174 -19.00 5.38 -5.77
CA GLU A 174 -20.21 6.18 -5.55
C GLU A 174 -20.01 7.10 -4.33
N GLY A 175 -19.24 8.19 -4.54
CA GLY A 175 -18.94 9.12 -3.46
C GLY A 175 -17.82 8.65 -2.52
N LYS A 176 -17.94 9.01 -1.24
CA LYS A 176 -16.96 8.70 -0.19
C LYS A 176 -17.59 8.02 1.01
N THR A 177 -16.81 7.26 1.75
CA THR A 177 -17.27 6.54 2.94
C THR A 177 -17.68 7.48 4.07
N SER A 178 -18.70 7.09 4.81
CA SER A 178 -19.17 7.76 6.03
C SER A 178 -18.81 7.02 7.30
N GLY A 179 -18.39 5.75 7.18
CA GLY A 179 -18.11 4.88 8.32
C GLY A 179 -19.36 4.43 9.08
N LYS A 180 -20.57 4.70 8.57
CA LYS A 180 -21.86 4.46 9.26
C LYS A 180 -22.06 3.00 9.69
N PHE A 181 -21.55 2.06 8.89
CA PHE A 181 -21.71 0.63 9.19
C PHE A 181 -20.80 0.13 10.30
N LEU A 182 -19.80 0.91 10.75
CA LEU A 182 -18.92 0.44 11.82
C LEU A 182 -19.67 0.21 13.16
N ALA A 183 -20.77 0.94 13.37
CA ALA A 183 -21.61 0.77 14.53
C ALA A 183 -22.32 -0.58 14.59
N GLU A 184 -22.48 -1.25 13.44
CA GLU A 184 -23.14 -2.55 13.33
C GLU A 184 -22.21 -3.75 13.67
N PHE A 185 -20.90 -3.49 13.78
CA PHE A 185 -19.92 -4.53 14.08
C PHE A 185 -19.63 -4.66 15.58
N PRO A 186 -19.17 -5.85 16.05
CA PRO A 186 -18.69 -6.05 17.42
C PRO A 186 -17.55 -5.07 17.78
N GLU A 187 -17.40 -4.75 19.08
CA GLU A 187 -16.34 -3.85 19.57
C GLU A 187 -14.92 -4.31 19.25
N ASP A 188 -14.73 -5.60 19.14
CA ASP A 188 -13.45 -6.27 18.94
C ASP A 188 -13.22 -6.68 17.49
N VAL A 189 -13.87 -5.96 16.54
CA VAL A 189 -13.61 -6.16 15.12
C VAL A 189 -12.12 -6.01 14.88
N MET A 190 -11.51 -7.11 14.41
CA MET A 190 -10.08 -7.20 14.15
C MET A 190 -9.73 -6.56 12.82
N LEU A 191 -10.44 -6.93 11.77
CA LEU A 191 -10.29 -6.38 10.44
C LEU A 191 -11.59 -5.71 10.03
N TRP A 192 -11.49 -4.48 9.59
CA TRP A 192 -12.62 -3.75 9.05
C TRP A 192 -12.23 -3.05 7.74
N LEU A 193 -13.01 -3.31 6.71
CA LEU A 193 -12.88 -2.70 5.40
C LEU A 193 -14.14 -1.88 5.13
N ASN A 194 -13.95 -0.69 4.61
CA ASN A 194 -15.02 0.20 4.20
C ASN A 194 -14.68 0.85 2.85
N THR A 195 -15.62 0.86 1.93
CA THR A 195 -15.45 1.45 0.59
C THR A 195 -16.78 1.87 0.02
N THR A 196 -16.77 2.60 -1.08
CA THR A 196 -17.97 2.90 -1.86
C THR A 196 -17.85 2.30 -3.24
N VAL A 197 -18.96 1.93 -3.85
CA VAL A 197 -18.96 1.34 -5.20
C VAL A 197 -20.15 1.83 -6.03
N ASP A 198 -19.90 2.02 -7.32
CA ASP A 198 -20.90 1.99 -8.37
C ASP A 198 -20.89 0.58 -8.98
N GLY A 199 -21.83 -0.26 -8.57
CA GLY A 199 -21.84 -1.68 -8.90
C GLY A 199 -21.94 -1.97 -10.39
N GLU A 200 -22.60 -1.10 -11.18
CA GLU A 200 -22.69 -1.26 -12.64
C GLU A 200 -21.30 -1.08 -13.26
N LYS A 201 -20.62 0.00 -12.95
CA LYS A 201 -19.27 0.28 -13.46
C LYS A 201 -18.24 -0.71 -12.95
N TRP A 202 -18.35 -1.13 -11.68
CA TRP A 202 -17.50 -2.20 -11.14
C TRP A 202 -17.68 -3.51 -11.91
N CYS A 203 -18.91 -3.90 -12.18
CA CYS A 203 -19.20 -5.11 -12.95
C CYS A 203 -18.62 -5.03 -14.37
N GLU A 204 -18.78 -3.90 -15.04
CA GLU A 204 -18.21 -3.65 -16.36
C GLU A 204 -16.67 -3.77 -16.34
N ALA A 205 -15.99 -3.13 -15.39
CA ALA A 205 -14.55 -3.17 -15.24
C ALA A 205 -14.03 -4.59 -14.93
N LEU A 206 -14.73 -5.35 -14.08
CA LEU A 206 -14.36 -6.73 -13.74
C LEU A 206 -14.51 -7.66 -14.94
N LEU A 207 -15.58 -7.54 -15.70
CA LEU A 207 -15.84 -8.38 -16.89
C LEU A 207 -14.92 -8.05 -18.07
N GLN A 208 -14.28 -6.89 -18.10
CA GLN A 208 -13.23 -6.57 -19.07
C GLN A 208 -11.92 -7.31 -18.79
N GLN A 209 -11.77 -7.93 -17.60
CA GLN A 209 -10.56 -8.69 -17.26
C GLN A 209 -10.74 -10.16 -17.69
N PRO A 210 -9.96 -10.64 -18.68
CA PRO A 210 -10.12 -12.00 -19.22
C PRO A 210 -10.01 -13.11 -18.17
N LEU A 211 -9.10 -12.95 -17.20
CA LEU A 211 -8.90 -13.89 -16.09
C LEU A 211 -10.12 -13.97 -15.17
N VAL A 212 -10.75 -12.83 -14.88
CA VAL A 212 -11.94 -12.79 -14.01
C VAL A 212 -13.13 -13.43 -14.72
N GLU A 213 -13.35 -13.09 -15.98
CA GLU A 213 -14.44 -13.68 -16.79
C GLU A 213 -14.28 -15.21 -16.89
N GLU A 214 -13.08 -15.71 -17.11
CA GLU A 214 -12.79 -17.14 -17.17
C GLU A 214 -13.01 -17.82 -15.82
N GLN A 215 -12.53 -17.25 -14.72
CA GLN A 215 -12.73 -17.77 -13.37
C GLN A 215 -14.20 -17.81 -12.97
N LEU A 216 -14.96 -16.77 -13.30
CA LEU A 216 -16.40 -16.74 -13.04
C LEU A 216 -17.17 -17.82 -13.82
N LYS A 217 -16.77 -18.09 -15.07
CA LYS A 217 -17.35 -19.18 -15.87
C LYS A 217 -17.02 -20.55 -15.32
N GLN A 218 -15.80 -20.74 -14.78
CA GLN A 218 -15.34 -22.02 -14.21
C GLN A 218 -15.89 -22.27 -12.80
N ALA A 219 -16.22 -21.23 -12.06
CA ALA A 219 -16.59 -21.34 -10.63
C ALA A 219 -17.97 -21.99 -10.42
N GLU A 220 -18.83 -22.15 -11.48
CA GLU A 220 -20.18 -22.70 -11.37
C GLU A 220 -20.94 -22.18 -10.13
N LEU A 221 -20.82 -20.86 -9.88
CA LEU A 221 -21.42 -20.27 -8.70
C LEU A 221 -22.94 -20.44 -8.73
N PRO A 222 -23.58 -20.81 -7.61
CA PRO A 222 -25.03 -21.01 -7.54
C PRO A 222 -25.82 -19.69 -7.54
N VAL A 223 -25.13 -18.58 -7.80
CA VAL A 223 -25.68 -17.20 -7.82
C VAL A 223 -25.21 -16.47 -9.07
N ASP A 224 -26.08 -15.60 -9.60
CA ASP A 224 -25.70 -14.69 -10.67
C ASP A 224 -24.85 -13.54 -10.14
N PHE A 225 -23.52 -13.72 -10.22
CA PHE A 225 -22.53 -12.74 -9.74
C PHE A 225 -22.73 -11.36 -10.37
N LYS A 226 -23.13 -11.30 -11.65
CA LYS A 226 -23.37 -10.02 -12.34
C LYS A 226 -24.53 -9.27 -11.70
N LYS A 227 -25.65 -9.94 -11.44
CA LYS A 227 -26.78 -9.33 -10.75
C LYS A 227 -26.42 -8.88 -9.33
N CYS A 228 -25.66 -9.70 -8.58
CA CYS A 228 -25.22 -9.31 -7.26
C CYS A 228 -24.39 -8.03 -7.28
N ILE A 229 -23.39 -7.95 -8.15
CA ILE A 229 -22.52 -6.77 -8.22
C ILE A 229 -23.27 -5.54 -8.71
N THR A 230 -24.07 -5.66 -9.76
CA THR A 230 -24.81 -4.52 -10.31
C THR A 230 -25.90 -3.98 -9.36
N ALA A 231 -26.34 -4.75 -8.38
CA ALA A 231 -27.24 -4.28 -7.34
C ALA A 231 -26.58 -3.39 -6.29
N LEU A 232 -25.26 -3.44 -6.15
CA LEU A 232 -24.51 -2.62 -5.19
C LEU A 232 -24.48 -1.16 -5.64
N LYS A 233 -24.76 -0.24 -4.70
CA LYS A 233 -24.71 1.20 -4.97
C LYS A 233 -24.51 1.99 -3.69
N GLY A 234 -23.30 2.47 -3.49
CA GLY A 234 -22.92 3.25 -2.32
C GLY A 234 -21.93 2.54 -1.41
N GLU A 235 -22.10 2.71 -0.12
CA GLU A 235 -21.13 2.24 0.89
C GLU A 235 -21.24 0.73 1.16
N ILE A 236 -20.09 0.07 1.22
CA ILE A 236 -19.93 -1.35 1.59
C ILE A 236 -18.95 -1.44 2.75
N ALA A 237 -19.28 -2.25 3.75
CA ALA A 237 -18.40 -2.55 4.86
C ALA A 237 -18.33 -4.06 5.13
N LEU A 238 -17.11 -4.56 5.34
CA LEU A 238 -16.81 -5.92 5.77
C LEU A 238 -16.06 -5.87 7.08
N GLY A 239 -16.50 -6.64 8.08
CA GLY A 239 -15.82 -6.76 9.35
C GLY A 239 -15.62 -8.23 9.74
N ILE A 240 -14.48 -8.50 10.37
CA ILE A 240 -14.12 -9.81 10.90
C ILE A 240 -13.65 -9.66 12.33
N SER A 241 -14.23 -10.44 13.25
CA SER A 241 -13.76 -10.63 14.63
C SER A 241 -13.39 -12.10 14.86
N LEU A 242 -12.32 -12.34 15.61
CA LEU A 242 -11.82 -13.68 15.95
C LEU A 242 -11.83 -13.91 17.47
N SER A 243 -12.63 -13.16 18.21
CA SER A 243 -12.73 -13.26 19.67
C SER A 243 -13.43 -14.53 20.14
N SER A 244 -14.25 -15.13 19.29
CA SER A 244 -14.97 -16.38 19.55
C SER A 244 -14.32 -17.57 18.84
N ARG A 245 -14.78 -18.81 19.17
CA ARG A 245 -14.30 -20.04 18.51
C ARG A 245 -14.68 -20.11 17.03
N ILE A 246 -15.71 -19.39 16.63
CA ILE A 246 -16.16 -19.27 15.24
C ILE A 246 -15.90 -17.82 14.85
N PRO A 247 -15.22 -17.55 13.73
CA PRO A 247 -15.03 -16.19 13.22
C PRO A 247 -16.39 -15.50 13.07
N GLU A 248 -16.52 -14.32 13.67
CA GLU A 248 -17.66 -13.45 13.47
C GLU A 248 -17.41 -12.57 12.25
N VAL A 249 -18.31 -12.65 11.27
CA VAL A 249 -18.21 -11.92 10.01
C VAL A 249 -19.48 -11.13 9.77
N GLY A 250 -19.30 -9.87 9.39
CA GLY A 250 -20.39 -9.02 8.96
C GLY A 250 -20.07 -8.39 7.62
N LEU A 251 -21.05 -8.37 6.74
CA LEU A 251 -21.04 -7.63 5.47
C LEU A 251 -22.29 -6.75 5.43
N PHE A 252 -22.09 -5.45 5.25
CA PHE A 252 -23.16 -4.48 5.04
C PHE A 252 -22.91 -3.80 3.70
N ALA A 253 -23.98 -3.62 2.90
CA ALA A 253 -23.86 -2.97 1.60
C ALA A 253 -25.11 -2.17 1.27
N GLU A 254 -24.95 -0.96 0.81
CA GLU A 254 -26.05 -0.23 0.16
C GLU A 254 -26.38 -0.88 -1.16
N VAL A 255 -27.65 -1.13 -1.38
CA VAL A 255 -28.17 -1.78 -2.59
C VAL A 255 -29.28 -0.93 -3.20
N LYS A 256 -29.33 -0.89 -4.55
CA LYS A 256 -30.37 -0.15 -5.27
C LYS A 256 -31.70 -0.90 -5.33
N ASP A 257 -31.67 -2.23 -5.18
CA ASP A 257 -32.81 -3.11 -5.24
C ASP A 257 -32.54 -4.43 -4.47
N ASP A 258 -33.53 -5.31 -4.43
CA ASP A 258 -33.46 -6.58 -3.70
C ASP A 258 -32.77 -7.71 -4.51
N ALA A 259 -32.25 -7.45 -5.70
CA ALA A 259 -31.67 -8.46 -6.58
C ALA A 259 -30.53 -9.22 -5.90
N PHE A 260 -29.70 -8.54 -5.12
CA PHE A 260 -28.63 -9.16 -4.33
C PHE A 260 -29.18 -10.19 -3.36
N PHE A 261 -30.26 -9.86 -2.65
CA PHE A 261 -30.89 -10.73 -1.67
C PHE A 261 -31.65 -11.89 -2.34
N GLU A 262 -32.31 -11.65 -3.48
CA GLU A 262 -33.03 -12.66 -4.25
C GLU A 262 -32.05 -13.71 -4.82
N GLU A 263 -30.91 -13.31 -5.38
CA GLU A 263 -29.89 -14.23 -5.88
C GLU A 263 -29.30 -15.13 -4.79
N LEU A 264 -29.17 -14.63 -3.57
CA LEU A 264 -28.72 -15.43 -2.42
C LEU A 264 -29.78 -16.41 -1.91
N ALA A 265 -31.02 -16.36 -2.41
CA ALA A 265 -32.10 -17.24 -1.94
C ALA A 265 -31.75 -18.73 -2.03
N SER A 266 -31.03 -19.15 -3.10
CA SER A 266 -30.59 -20.53 -3.30
C SER A 266 -29.56 -21.02 -2.28
N VAL A 267 -28.75 -20.14 -1.72
CA VAL A 267 -27.69 -20.47 -0.75
C VAL A 267 -28.04 -20.09 0.69
N ARG A 268 -29.14 -19.38 0.93
CA ARG A 268 -29.58 -18.94 2.26
C ARG A 268 -29.71 -20.06 3.28
N ALA A 269 -30.26 -21.21 2.86
CA ALA A 269 -30.40 -22.36 3.74
C ALA A 269 -29.02 -22.86 4.23
N VAL A 270 -28.03 -22.89 3.36
CA VAL A 270 -26.66 -23.27 3.69
C VAL A 270 -26.02 -22.22 4.58
N LEU A 271 -26.17 -20.94 4.26
CA LEU A 271 -25.68 -19.84 5.08
C LEU A 271 -26.32 -19.88 6.49
N GLY A 272 -27.63 -20.16 6.59
CA GLY A 272 -28.33 -20.34 7.86
C GLY A 272 -27.79 -21.50 8.70
N LEU A 273 -27.40 -22.62 8.07
CA LEU A 273 -26.75 -23.75 8.77
C LEU A 273 -25.36 -23.37 9.30
N LEU A 274 -24.68 -22.44 8.64
CA LEU A 274 -23.40 -21.86 9.09
C LEU A 274 -23.58 -20.73 10.11
N GLY A 275 -24.82 -20.44 10.51
CA GLY A 275 -25.13 -19.39 11.49
C GLY A 275 -25.29 -17.99 10.89
N PHE A 276 -25.23 -17.82 9.56
CA PHE A 276 -25.41 -16.51 8.94
C PHE A 276 -26.90 -16.13 8.81
N GLN A 277 -27.16 -14.86 9.02
CA GLN A 277 -28.44 -14.21 8.78
C GLN A 277 -28.29 -13.23 7.60
N CYS A 278 -29.20 -13.31 6.64
CA CYS A 278 -29.24 -12.39 5.51
C CYS A 278 -30.52 -11.54 5.61
N ARG A 279 -30.39 -10.23 5.47
CA ARG A 279 -31.53 -9.30 5.47
C ARG A 279 -31.32 -8.20 4.44
N VAL A 280 -32.43 -7.61 3.98
CA VAL A 280 -32.45 -6.31 3.32
C VAL A 280 -33.42 -5.44 4.07
N ASP A 281 -32.99 -4.29 4.53
CA ASP A 281 -33.84 -3.29 5.17
C ASP A 281 -33.41 -1.90 4.70
N GLN A 282 -34.39 -1.09 4.31
CA GLN A 282 -34.22 0.31 3.87
C GLN A 282 -33.08 0.51 2.84
N GLY A 283 -32.90 -0.41 1.88
CA GLY A 283 -31.85 -0.33 0.87
C GLY A 283 -30.46 -0.73 1.37
N VAL A 284 -30.37 -1.38 2.53
CA VAL A 284 -29.14 -1.95 3.05
C VAL A 284 -29.27 -3.48 3.11
N PHE A 285 -28.36 -4.17 2.41
CA PHE A 285 -28.16 -5.59 2.57
C PHE A 285 -27.24 -5.85 3.75
N SER A 286 -27.57 -6.84 4.58
CA SER A 286 -26.71 -7.34 5.65
C SER A 286 -26.58 -8.85 5.62
N LEU A 287 -25.35 -9.34 5.88
CA LEU A 287 -25.01 -10.74 6.08
C LEU A 287 -24.15 -10.85 7.33
N THR A 288 -24.66 -11.41 8.41
CA THR A 288 -23.96 -11.49 9.70
C THR A 288 -24.11 -12.87 10.32
N ASN A 289 -23.13 -13.34 11.09
CA ASN A 289 -23.20 -14.56 11.91
C ASN A 289 -23.03 -14.27 13.41
N TYR A 290 -23.26 -13.02 13.82
CA TYR A 290 -23.31 -12.58 15.22
C TYR A 290 -24.64 -11.88 15.50
N GLN A 291 -24.95 -11.66 16.80
CA GLN A 291 -26.15 -10.94 17.17
C GLN A 291 -25.95 -9.43 16.95
N GLU A 292 -26.78 -8.85 16.09
CA GLU A 292 -26.86 -7.41 15.88
C GLU A 292 -27.20 -6.70 17.21
N GLY A 293 -26.57 -5.57 17.47
CA GLY A 293 -26.83 -4.75 18.65
C GLY A 293 -25.83 -4.92 19.79
N ALA A 294 -24.80 -5.74 19.64
CA ALA A 294 -23.64 -5.72 20.53
C ALA A 294 -22.77 -4.51 20.27
N VAL A 295 -23.31 -3.30 20.47
CA VAL A 295 -22.76 -2.03 19.97
C VAL A 295 -21.57 -1.60 20.81
N GLY A 296 -20.40 -1.67 20.23
CA GLY A 296 -19.16 -1.06 20.69
C GLY A 296 -19.01 0.41 20.33
N LEU A 297 -19.98 1.24 20.69
CA LEU A 297 -20.07 2.64 20.27
C LEU A 297 -18.85 3.52 20.61
N LEU A 298 -18.12 3.22 21.69
CA LEU A 298 -17.07 4.11 22.16
C LEU A 298 -15.68 3.81 21.57
N LYS A 299 -15.33 2.56 21.36
CA LYS A 299 -14.02 2.14 20.84
C LYS A 299 -13.91 2.43 19.34
N ASN A 300 -15.01 2.35 18.62
CA ASN A 300 -15.06 2.53 17.18
C ASN A 300 -15.21 3.99 16.72
N ALA A 301 -15.53 4.94 17.62
CA ALA A 301 -15.76 6.34 17.23
C ALA A 301 -14.53 6.99 16.56
N ALA A 302 -13.31 6.67 17.00
CA ALA A 302 -12.08 7.17 16.35
C ALA A 302 -11.92 6.57 14.95
N ARG A 303 -12.20 5.29 14.77
CA ARG A 303 -12.12 4.60 13.48
C ARG A 303 -13.17 5.11 12.49
N VAL A 304 -14.38 5.44 12.96
CA VAL A 304 -15.41 6.08 12.12
C VAL A 304 -14.85 7.37 11.54
N LYS A 305 -14.28 8.24 12.39
CA LYS A 305 -13.68 9.50 11.95
C LYS A 305 -12.50 9.30 11.00
N ASP A 306 -11.66 8.30 11.25
CA ASP A 306 -10.52 7.98 10.37
C ASP A 306 -10.98 7.51 8.98
N SER A 307 -12.14 6.85 8.89
CA SER A 307 -12.71 6.33 7.65
C SER A 307 -13.54 7.34 6.86
N GLU A 308 -13.99 8.42 7.50
CA GLU A 308 -14.77 9.47 6.83
C GLU A 308 -13.99 10.08 5.64
N ASP A 309 -14.71 10.44 4.59
CA ASP A 309 -14.17 11.07 3.39
C ASP A 309 -13.08 10.24 2.65
N LYS A 310 -13.12 8.91 2.77
CA LYS A 310 -12.26 8.01 2.01
C LYS A 310 -13.01 7.38 0.84
N LEU A 311 -12.28 6.96 -0.19
CA LEU A 311 -12.80 6.03 -1.21
C LEU A 311 -12.72 4.59 -0.70
N PHE A 312 -11.66 4.30 0.04
CA PHE A 312 -11.34 3.01 0.60
C PHE A 312 -10.67 3.19 1.95
N PHE A 313 -11.05 2.39 2.91
CA PHE A 313 -10.42 2.32 4.24
C PHE A 313 -10.39 0.87 4.71
N LEU A 314 -9.22 0.42 5.11
CA LEU A 314 -8.99 -0.87 5.75
C LEU A 314 -8.24 -0.63 7.06
N THR A 315 -8.66 -1.28 8.12
CA THR A 315 -7.92 -1.28 9.38
C THR A 315 -7.76 -2.69 9.93
N LEU A 316 -6.61 -2.95 10.54
CA LEU A 316 -6.28 -4.18 11.24
C LEU A 316 -5.86 -3.82 12.67
N ASP A 317 -6.64 -4.25 13.64
CA ASP A 317 -6.36 -4.12 15.08
C ASP A 317 -5.44 -5.25 15.54
N MET A 318 -4.23 -4.90 15.92
CA MET A 318 -3.20 -5.89 16.27
C MET A 318 -3.49 -6.58 17.61
N LYS A 319 -4.19 -5.89 18.54
CA LYS A 319 -4.59 -6.47 19.82
C LYS A 319 -5.70 -7.50 19.62
N SER A 320 -6.68 -7.20 18.80
CA SER A 320 -7.73 -8.15 18.44
C SER A 320 -7.17 -9.33 17.64
N LEU A 321 -6.14 -9.11 16.80
CA LEU A 321 -5.45 -10.18 16.09
C LEU A 321 -4.76 -11.18 17.04
N GLN A 322 -4.31 -10.76 18.22
CA GLN A 322 -3.78 -11.69 19.24
C GLN A 322 -4.82 -12.71 19.71
N THR A 323 -6.11 -12.37 19.68
CA THR A 323 -7.19 -13.31 20.05
C THR A 323 -7.38 -14.41 19.01
N ALA A 324 -6.83 -14.23 17.80
CA ALA A 324 -6.86 -15.20 16.70
C ALA A 324 -5.95 -16.42 16.91
N THR A 325 -5.22 -16.53 18.04
CA THR A 325 -4.30 -17.65 18.32
C THR A 325 -4.86 -19.05 18.05
N PRO A 326 -6.16 -19.35 18.26
CA PRO A 326 -6.72 -20.65 17.91
C PRO A 326 -6.70 -20.99 16.42
N PHE A 327 -6.54 -19.98 15.54
CA PHE A 327 -6.53 -20.10 14.09
C PHE A 327 -5.13 -20.01 13.48
N LEU A 328 -4.10 -19.75 14.31
CA LEU A 328 -2.73 -19.52 13.89
C LEU A 328 -1.83 -20.69 14.34
N SER A 329 -0.79 -20.96 13.57
CA SER A 329 0.31 -21.83 14.03
C SER A 329 1.05 -21.20 15.21
N ALA A 330 1.81 -22.01 15.94
CA ALA A 330 2.59 -21.53 17.08
C ALA A 330 3.60 -20.41 16.69
N SER A 331 4.22 -20.53 15.51
CA SER A 331 5.15 -19.52 14.99
C SER A 331 4.45 -18.22 14.60
N GLU A 332 3.28 -18.30 13.97
CA GLU A 332 2.46 -17.14 13.62
C GLU A 332 1.93 -16.44 14.88
N SER A 333 1.43 -17.20 15.87
CA SER A 333 0.98 -16.66 17.14
C SER A 333 2.08 -15.90 17.88
N MET A 334 3.31 -16.45 17.89
CA MET A 334 4.47 -15.79 18.48
C MET A 334 4.82 -14.49 17.73
N ALA A 335 4.83 -14.52 16.38
CA ALA A 335 5.09 -13.34 15.56
C ALA A 335 4.03 -12.26 15.77
N VAL A 336 2.74 -12.62 15.77
CA VAL A 336 1.63 -11.71 16.06
C VAL A 336 1.75 -11.12 17.45
N GLY A 337 2.07 -11.94 18.47
CA GLY A 337 2.29 -11.49 19.84
C GLY A 337 3.41 -10.46 19.95
N LEU A 338 4.52 -10.70 19.24
CA LEU A 338 5.65 -9.76 19.18
C LEU A 338 5.23 -8.45 18.50
N LEU A 339 4.58 -8.51 17.34
CA LEU A 339 4.15 -7.32 16.61
C LEU A 339 3.15 -6.50 17.40
N ALA A 340 2.14 -7.13 18.01
CA ALA A 340 1.12 -6.44 18.77
C ALA A 340 1.63 -5.81 20.10
N ALA A 341 2.84 -6.19 20.55
CA ALA A 341 3.48 -5.50 21.66
C ALA A 341 4.00 -4.10 21.26
N TYR A 342 4.22 -3.85 19.97
CA TYR A 342 4.76 -2.60 19.44
C TYR A 342 3.80 -1.86 18.53
N ILE A 343 2.97 -2.58 17.79
CA ILE A 343 1.99 -2.04 16.82
C ILE A 343 0.60 -2.19 17.41
N ASP A 344 -0.14 -1.10 17.45
CA ASP A 344 -1.52 -1.01 17.90
C ASP A 344 -2.49 -1.31 16.75
N GLU A 345 -2.28 -0.64 15.62
CA GLU A 345 -3.17 -0.68 14.48
C GLU A 345 -2.41 -0.45 13.16
N ILE A 346 -2.86 -1.12 12.11
CA ILE A 346 -2.41 -0.87 10.73
C ILE A 346 -3.63 -0.37 9.95
N GLN A 347 -3.48 0.75 9.26
CA GLN A 347 -4.51 1.32 8.39
C GLN A 347 -4.00 1.44 6.95
N ILE A 348 -4.85 1.11 5.98
CA ILE A 348 -4.62 1.38 4.56
C ILE A 348 -5.84 2.16 4.07
N TYR A 349 -5.62 3.33 3.50
CA TYR A 349 -6.71 4.15 3.02
C TYR A 349 -6.36 4.95 1.78
N SER A 350 -7.40 5.37 1.08
CA SER A 350 -7.32 6.27 -0.07
C SER A 350 -8.45 7.28 0.00
N SER A 351 -8.14 8.55 -0.20
CA SER A 351 -9.13 9.62 -0.34
C SER A 351 -9.39 10.00 -1.80
N GLU A 352 -8.48 9.59 -2.70
CA GLU A 352 -8.53 9.84 -4.14
C GLU A 352 -7.92 8.65 -4.87
N VAL A 353 -8.38 8.32 -6.06
CA VAL A 353 -7.90 7.16 -6.84
C VAL A 353 -6.41 7.20 -7.16
N GLN A 354 -5.81 8.38 -7.13
CA GLN A 354 -4.39 8.59 -7.39
C GLN A 354 -3.53 8.51 -6.14
N SER A 355 -4.13 8.44 -4.96
CA SER A 355 -3.41 8.46 -3.69
C SER A 355 -3.74 7.26 -2.83
N GLY A 356 -2.76 6.81 -2.06
CA GLY A 356 -2.92 5.79 -1.04
C GLY A 356 -2.04 6.09 0.15
N CYS A 357 -2.47 5.67 1.33
CA CYS A 357 -1.71 5.79 2.56
C CYS A 357 -1.73 4.47 3.33
N LEU A 358 -0.55 4.05 3.77
CA LEU A 358 -0.38 3.02 4.80
C LEU A 358 0.07 3.74 6.07
N ALA A 359 -0.70 3.62 7.14
CA ALA A 359 -0.37 4.13 8.46
C ALA A 359 -0.17 2.94 9.42
N VAL A 360 0.99 2.89 10.07
CA VAL A 360 1.29 1.91 11.13
C VAL A 360 1.36 2.66 12.43
N LYS A 361 0.36 2.47 13.29
CA LYS A 361 0.25 3.13 14.59
C LYS A 361 0.92 2.29 15.67
N ALA A 362 1.90 2.86 16.36
CA ALA A 362 2.60 2.18 17.45
C ALA A 362 1.78 2.21 18.75
N VAL A 363 2.04 1.28 19.65
CA VAL A 363 1.49 1.28 21.02
C VAL A 363 2.00 2.48 21.81
N ASP A 364 3.31 2.78 21.72
CA ASP A 364 3.88 4.00 22.29
C ASP A 364 3.66 5.19 21.34
N LYS A 365 2.68 6.02 21.68
CA LYS A 365 2.30 7.22 20.90
C LYS A 365 3.26 8.42 21.10
N ASN A 366 4.23 8.35 22.01
CA ASN A 366 5.05 9.50 22.41
C ASN A 366 6.46 9.47 21.81
N THR A 367 6.96 8.28 21.49
CA THR A 367 8.31 8.10 20.95
C THR A 367 8.24 8.04 19.42
N ASN A 368 9.22 8.66 18.73
CA ASN A 368 9.34 8.55 17.28
C ASN A 368 9.47 7.08 16.86
N ILE A 369 8.70 6.67 15.85
CA ILE A 369 8.59 5.25 15.48
C ILE A 369 9.90 4.67 14.94
N LEU A 370 10.73 5.45 14.25
CA LEU A 370 12.05 4.99 13.80
C LEU A 370 12.93 4.63 14.99
N LYS A 371 12.90 5.44 16.06
CA LYS A 371 13.61 5.14 17.30
C LYS A 371 13.11 3.83 17.92
N GLN A 372 11.79 3.63 17.99
CA GLN A 372 11.20 2.39 18.49
C GLN A 372 11.69 1.17 17.69
N CYS A 373 11.70 1.26 16.35
CA CYS A 373 12.22 0.20 15.47
C CYS A 373 13.71 -0.10 15.73
N VAL A 374 14.54 0.94 15.85
CA VAL A 374 15.97 0.79 16.12
C VAL A 374 16.21 0.14 17.49
N ASP A 375 15.46 0.55 18.51
CA ASP A 375 15.59 0.01 19.86
C ASP A 375 15.13 -1.47 19.91
N LEU A 376 14.09 -1.82 19.14
CA LEU A 376 13.66 -3.22 18.98
C LEU A 376 14.75 -4.08 18.33
N VAL A 377 15.32 -3.61 17.20
CA VAL A 377 16.40 -4.35 16.51
C VAL A 377 17.61 -4.55 17.41
N LYS A 378 18.01 -3.51 18.16
CA LYS A 378 19.10 -3.63 19.14
C LYS A 378 18.82 -4.66 20.21
N LYS A 379 17.59 -4.69 20.75
CA LYS A 379 17.18 -5.68 21.73
C LYS A 379 17.25 -7.09 21.18
N MET A 380 16.69 -7.32 19.97
CA MET A 380 16.74 -8.63 19.32
C MET A 380 18.16 -9.10 19.03
N ALA A 381 19.08 -8.18 18.69
CA ALA A 381 20.49 -8.49 18.47
C ALA A 381 21.26 -8.78 19.78
N ALA A 382 20.82 -8.23 20.92
CA ALA A 382 21.45 -8.48 22.21
C ALA A 382 21.01 -9.81 22.85
N ASP A 383 19.86 -10.34 22.45
CA ASP A 383 19.28 -11.60 22.94
C ASP A 383 19.77 -12.84 22.13
N GLN A 384 20.57 -12.64 21.07
CA GLN A 384 21.28 -13.67 20.28
C GLN A 384 22.71 -13.87 20.75
#